data_ba283074ffc68de108f05c73725f3786
#
_entry.id   ba283074ffc68de108f05c73725f3786
#
_cell.length_a   1.000
_cell.length_b   1.000
_cell.length_c   1.000
_cell.angle_alpha   90.00
_cell.angle_beta   90.00
_cell.angle_gamma   90.00
#
_symmetry.space_group_name_H-M   'P 1'
#
loop_
_entity.id
_entity.type
_entity.pdbx_description
1 polymer ?
#
loop_
_entity_poly.entity_id
_entity_poly.type
_entity_poly.pdbx_seq_one_letter_code
_entity_poly.pdbx_strand_id
1 'polypeptide(L)'
;MSKSFSRPGWDEYFMLQAELAKLRSNCLTRQVGAVIVRNHRQLATGYNGTPPGIKNCFDGGCKRCQMRIEGKIESGASLDRCLCNHAEANAIMHCAILGIEAGIEGAILYTTFVPCLECTKMAITIGIRKFVCLDSYPETDFDLLKEAGVEVVQLDKDVISKWAQELVRKYDNL
;
A
#
# COMPACT_ATOMS: atom_id res chain seq x y z
N MET A 1 -38.98 7.32 -7.99
CA MET A 1 -37.62 7.24 -8.53
C MET A 1 -36.90 6.12 -7.80
N SER A 2 -36.56 5.00 -8.47
CA SER A 2 -35.84 3.92 -7.81
C SER A 2 -34.41 4.44 -7.46
N LYS A 3 -34.05 4.42 -6.20
CA LYS A 3 -32.65 4.67 -5.80
C LYS A 3 -31.81 3.58 -6.46
N SER A 4 -31.00 3.90 -7.48
CA SER A 4 -30.07 2.94 -8.05
C SER A 4 -29.04 2.61 -6.97
N PHE A 5 -28.99 1.36 -6.55
CA PHE A 5 -27.94 0.89 -5.63
C PHE A 5 -26.61 0.94 -6.39
N SER A 6 -25.63 1.65 -5.84
CA SER A 6 -24.26 1.73 -6.38
C SER A 6 -23.29 1.12 -5.37
N ARG A 7 -22.32 0.38 -5.86
CA ARG A 7 -21.24 -0.20 -5.07
C ARG A 7 -19.90 0.02 -5.76
N PRO A 8 -18.78 0.09 -5.01
CA PRO A 8 -17.45 0.19 -5.61
C PRO A 8 -17.14 -1.03 -6.48
N GLY A 9 -16.37 -0.83 -7.53
CA GLY A 9 -15.71 -1.90 -8.25
C GLY A 9 -14.69 -2.62 -7.36
N TRP A 10 -14.17 -3.78 -7.82
CA TRP A 10 -13.23 -4.55 -7.02
C TRP A 10 -11.92 -3.81 -6.73
N ASP A 11 -11.38 -3.08 -7.72
CA ASP A 11 -10.15 -2.31 -7.55
C ASP A 11 -10.35 -1.15 -6.55
N GLU A 12 -11.49 -0.45 -6.64
CA GLU A 12 -11.86 0.60 -5.67
C GLU A 12 -12.05 0.04 -4.27
N TYR A 13 -12.74 -1.10 -4.14
CA TYR A 13 -12.99 -1.76 -2.86
C TYR A 13 -11.70 -2.18 -2.15
N PHE A 14 -10.75 -2.81 -2.87
CA PHE A 14 -9.48 -3.21 -2.26
C PHE A 14 -8.53 -2.03 -2.05
N MET A 15 -8.62 -0.98 -2.86
CA MET A 15 -7.90 0.26 -2.59
C MET A 15 -8.39 0.94 -1.31
N LEU A 16 -9.70 0.94 -1.02
CA LEU A 16 -10.23 1.43 0.25
C LEU A 16 -9.69 0.63 1.44
N GLN A 17 -9.50 -0.68 1.30
CA GLN A 17 -8.85 -1.48 2.35
C GLN A 17 -7.37 -1.11 2.53
N ALA A 18 -6.64 -0.80 1.46
CA ALA A 18 -5.28 -0.30 1.55
C ALA A 18 -5.24 1.08 2.24
N GLU A 19 -6.18 1.97 1.92
CA GLU A 19 -6.34 3.27 2.61
C GLU A 19 -6.65 3.10 4.10
N LEU A 20 -7.49 2.12 4.45
CA LEU A 20 -7.76 1.79 5.85
C LEU A 20 -6.51 1.24 6.56
N ALA A 21 -5.77 0.34 5.91
CA ALA A 21 -4.51 -0.19 6.45
C ALA A 21 -3.48 0.92 6.70
N LYS A 22 -3.40 1.92 5.82
CA LYS A 22 -2.53 3.10 5.93
C LYS A 22 -2.71 3.83 7.27
N LEU A 23 -3.92 3.86 7.84
CA LEU A 23 -4.19 4.52 9.12
C LEU A 23 -3.42 3.90 10.30
N ARG A 24 -2.90 2.68 10.14
CA ARG A 24 -2.07 2.01 11.15
C ARG A 24 -0.59 2.34 11.02
N SER A 25 -0.18 3.05 9.98
CA SER A 25 1.22 3.44 9.79
C SER A 25 1.72 4.27 10.99
N ASN A 26 2.91 3.96 11.45
CA ASN A 26 3.61 4.74 12.46
C ASN A 26 4.74 5.63 11.87
N CYS A 27 4.80 5.76 10.56
CA CYS A 27 5.83 6.57 9.90
C CYS A 27 5.51 8.06 9.96
N LEU A 28 6.49 8.87 10.41
CA LEU A 28 6.38 10.33 10.51
C LEU A 28 6.25 11.04 9.15
N THR A 29 6.84 10.46 8.10
CA THR A 29 7.04 11.22 6.85
C THR A 29 6.00 10.90 5.78
N ARG A 30 5.62 9.65 5.64
CA ARG A 30 4.62 9.20 4.67
C ARG A 30 3.93 7.95 5.19
N GLN A 31 2.63 7.98 5.22
CA GLN A 31 1.83 6.81 5.54
C GLN A 31 1.44 6.08 4.25
N VAL A 32 1.67 4.78 4.22
CA VAL A 32 1.36 3.90 3.09
C VAL A 32 0.66 2.65 3.63
N GLY A 33 -0.33 2.19 2.90
CA GLY A 33 -1.01 0.92 3.14
C GLY A 33 -0.97 0.05 1.89
N ALA A 34 -0.95 -1.26 2.09
CA ALA A 34 -0.95 -2.25 1.02
C ALA A 34 -1.84 -3.44 1.35
N VAL A 35 -2.46 -4.03 0.33
CA VAL A 35 -3.28 -5.23 0.42
C VAL A 35 -2.92 -6.17 -0.72
N ILE A 36 -2.66 -7.44 -0.41
CA ILE A 36 -2.47 -8.50 -1.41
C ILE A 36 -3.78 -9.26 -1.54
N VAL A 37 -4.25 -9.39 -2.78
CA VAL A 37 -5.57 -9.99 -3.10
C VAL A 37 -5.41 -11.02 -4.20
N ARG A 38 -6.08 -12.16 -4.07
CA ARG A 38 -6.23 -13.16 -5.13
C ARG A 38 -7.68 -13.61 -5.22
N ASN A 39 -8.21 -13.72 -6.43
CA ASN A 39 -9.59 -14.17 -6.68
C ASN A 39 -10.62 -13.42 -5.82
N HIS A 40 -10.49 -12.11 -5.71
CA HIS A 40 -11.33 -11.24 -4.87
C HIS A 40 -11.33 -11.63 -3.38
N ARG A 41 -10.26 -12.24 -2.90
CA ARG A 41 -10.03 -12.54 -1.47
C ARG A 41 -8.74 -11.88 -1.02
N GLN A 42 -8.84 -11.12 0.06
CA GLN A 42 -7.69 -10.54 0.72
C GLN A 42 -6.85 -11.65 1.34
N LEU A 43 -5.57 -11.69 1.00
CA LEU A 43 -4.59 -12.63 1.56
C LEU A 43 -3.85 -12.00 2.75
N ALA A 44 -3.37 -10.77 2.59
CA ALA A 44 -2.65 -10.05 3.62
C ALA A 44 -2.81 -8.54 3.48
N THR A 45 -2.58 -7.83 4.59
CA THR A 45 -2.42 -6.38 4.62
C THR A 45 -1.05 -6.01 5.14
N GLY A 46 -0.58 -4.83 4.76
CA GLY A 46 0.61 -4.20 5.30
C GLY A 46 0.43 -2.70 5.41
N TYR A 47 1.13 -2.10 6.34
CA TYR A 47 1.31 -0.65 6.47
C TYR A 47 2.76 -0.38 6.82
N ASN A 48 3.26 0.78 6.46
CA ASN A 48 4.66 1.08 6.73
C ASN A 48 4.89 1.52 8.17
N GLY A 49 5.99 1.08 8.75
CA GLY A 49 6.35 1.39 10.12
C GLY A 49 7.56 0.60 10.60
N THR A 50 8.06 0.95 11.78
CA THR A 50 9.14 0.22 12.42
C THR A 50 8.73 -1.22 12.74
N PRO A 51 9.66 -2.19 12.66
CA PRO A 51 9.38 -3.58 13.01
C PRO A 51 8.87 -3.76 14.45
N PRO A 52 8.15 -4.85 14.74
CA PRO A 52 7.74 -5.18 16.10
C PRO A 52 8.93 -5.20 17.07
N GLY A 53 8.74 -4.67 18.27
CA GLY A 53 9.79 -4.56 19.29
C GLY A 53 10.71 -3.34 19.14
N ILE A 54 10.60 -2.61 18.03
CA ILE A 54 11.33 -1.35 17.83
C ILE A 54 10.39 -0.17 18.16
N LYS A 55 10.96 0.87 18.77
CA LYS A 55 10.24 2.12 19.08
C LYS A 55 9.57 2.67 17.82
N ASN A 56 8.30 3.06 17.92
CA ASN A 56 7.57 3.61 16.77
C ASN A 56 8.29 4.82 16.16
N CYS A 57 8.16 4.96 14.84
CA CYS A 57 8.80 6.04 14.12
C CYS A 57 8.38 7.42 14.65
N PHE A 58 7.07 7.64 14.86
CA PHE A 58 6.56 8.91 15.39
C PHE A 58 6.92 9.15 16.87
N ASP A 59 7.33 8.13 17.61
CA ASP A 59 7.89 8.26 18.97
C ASP A 59 9.41 8.51 18.97
N GLY A 60 10.00 8.70 17.80
CA GLY A 60 11.43 8.92 17.62
C GLY A 60 12.24 7.66 17.32
N GLY A 61 11.61 6.56 16.96
CA GLY A 61 12.28 5.29 16.64
C GLY A 61 13.12 5.33 15.35
N CYS A 62 12.79 6.21 14.40
CA CYS A 62 13.53 6.32 13.14
C CYS A 62 14.20 7.68 12.99
N LYS A 63 15.51 7.74 13.21
CA LYS A 63 16.31 8.97 13.07
C LYS A 63 16.23 9.58 11.66
N ARG A 64 16.19 8.73 10.64
CA ARG A 64 16.06 9.19 9.25
C ARG A 64 14.77 9.98 9.03
N CYS A 65 13.64 9.47 9.53
CA CYS A 65 12.36 10.17 9.42
C CYS A 65 12.34 11.47 10.22
N GLN A 66 12.96 11.49 11.40
CA GLN A 66 13.14 12.74 12.16
C GLN A 66 13.93 13.79 11.39
N MET A 67 15.10 13.42 10.84
CA MET A 67 15.92 14.33 10.03
C MET A 67 15.14 14.87 8.81
N ARG A 68 14.24 14.07 8.24
CA ARG A 68 13.38 14.49 7.15
C ARG A 68 12.36 15.56 7.57
N ILE A 69 11.72 15.37 8.74
CA ILE A 69 10.77 16.35 9.30
C ILE A 69 11.48 17.65 9.68
N GLU A 70 12.70 17.54 10.20
CA GLU A 70 13.53 18.69 10.56
C GLU A 70 14.14 19.41 9.33
N GLY A 71 13.88 18.95 8.12
CA GLY A 71 14.41 19.55 6.89
C GLY A 71 15.89 19.32 6.65
N LYS A 72 16.53 18.41 7.41
CA LYS A 72 17.97 18.09 7.29
C LYS A 72 18.30 17.19 6.12
N ILE A 73 17.34 16.47 5.58
CA ILE A 73 17.46 15.63 4.39
C ILE A 73 16.24 15.75 3.51
N GLU A 74 16.41 15.55 2.22
CA GLU A 74 15.32 15.63 1.24
C GLU A 74 14.46 14.35 1.18
N SER A 75 13.32 14.45 0.51
CA SER A 75 12.45 13.30 0.23
C SER A 75 13.19 12.30 -0.66
N GLY A 76 13.15 11.01 -0.29
CA GLY A 76 13.85 9.96 -1.02
C GLY A 76 15.32 9.76 -0.61
N ALA A 77 15.96 10.72 0.06
CA ALA A 77 17.34 10.58 0.51
C ALA A 77 17.49 9.57 1.66
N SER A 78 18.60 8.84 1.69
CA SER A 78 19.00 7.90 2.76
C SER A 78 17.93 6.87 3.13
N LEU A 79 17.22 6.33 2.15
CA LEU A 79 16.17 5.33 2.37
C LEU A 79 16.72 4.03 2.95
N ASP A 80 17.97 3.69 2.65
CA ASP A 80 18.75 2.58 3.21
C ASP A 80 18.88 2.63 4.75
N ARG A 81 18.75 3.84 5.34
CA ARG A 81 18.79 4.06 6.78
C ARG A 81 17.43 4.16 7.44
N CYS A 82 16.36 4.01 6.68
CA CYS A 82 15.01 4.05 7.21
C CYS A 82 14.70 2.77 7.96
N LEU A 83 14.30 2.87 9.24
CA LEU A 83 13.92 1.71 10.04
C LEU A 83 12.47 1.27 9.80
N CYS A 84 11.70 2.05 9.04
CA CYS A 84 10.34 1.65 8.67
C CYS A 84 10.38 0.67 7.51
N ASN A 85 9.87 -0.53 7.71
CA ASN A 85 9.52 -1.41 6.61
C ASN A 85 8.46 -0.74 5.75
N HIS A 86 8.47 -0.98 4.45
CA HIS A 86 7.44 -0.51 3.55
C HIS A 86 6.15 -1.33 3.69
N ALA A 87 5.01 -0.75 3.33
CA ALA A 87 3.70 -1.40 3.45
C ALA A 87 3.63 -2.69 2.63
N GLU A 88 4.16 -2.65 1.42
CA GLU A 88 4.21 -3.77 0.49
C GLU A 88 5.07 -4.91 1.04
N ALA A 89 6.26 -4.59 1.56
CA ALA A 89 7.16 -5.56 2.18
C ALA A 89 6.47 -6.23 3.40
N ASN A 90 5.78 -5.46 4.24
CA ASN A 90 5.03 -5.99 5.37
C ASN A 90 3.88 -6.90 4.90
N ALA A 91 3.14 -6.54 3.84
CA ALA A 91 2.10 -7.40 3.30
C ALA A 91 2.66 -8.73 2.77
N ILE A 92 3.82 -8.70 2.09
CA ILE A 92 4.52 -9.89 1.60
C ILE A 92 4.99 -10.77 2.78
N MET A 93 5.61 -10.16 3.79
CA MET A 93 6.04 -10.88 4.99
C MET A 93 4.86 -11.50 5.76
N HIS A 94 3.71 -10.83 5.82
CA HIS A 94 2.51 -11.41 6.43
C HIS A 94 2.01 -12.63 5.65
N CYS A 95 2.07 -12.63 4.32
CA CYS A 95 1.77 -13.84 3.54
C CYS A 95 2.69 -15.01 3.95
N ALA A 96 3.99 -14.75 4.08
CA ALA A 96 4.94 -15.79 4.50
C ALA A 96 4.67 -16.29 5.93
N ILE A 97 4.42 -15.39 6.88
CA ILE A 97 4.10 -15.74 8.28
C ILE A 97 2.82 -16.62 8.37
N LEU A 98 1.85 -16.35 7.51
CA LEU A 98 0.58 -17.08 7.46
C LEU A 98 0.65 -18.37 6.63
N GLY A 99 1.80 -18.70 6.04
CA GLY A 99 1.98 -19.90 5.20
C GLY A 99 1.21 -19.83 3.87
N ILE A 100 0.98 -18.63 3.32
CA ILE A 100 0.23 -18.43 2.07
C ILE A 100 1.20 -18.48 0.87
N GLU A 101 2.05 -19.49 0.80
CA GLU A 101 3.10 -19.59 -0.23
C GLU A 101 2.53 -19.83 -1.63
N ALA A 102 1.68 -20.83 -1.78
CA ALA A 102 1.08 -21.18 -3.08
C ALA A 102 -0.03 -20.22 -3.54
N GLY A 103 -0.45 -19.30 -2.68
CA GLY A 103 -1.57 -18.40 -2.93
C GLY A 103 -1.20 -17.07 -3.57
N ILE A 104 0.09 -16.75 -3.69
CA ILE A 104 0.52 -15.39 -4.08
C ILE A 104 0.65 -15.26 -5.61
N GLU A 105 1.01 -16.33 -6.31
CA GLU A 105 1.11 -16.29 -7.77
C GLU A 105 -0.23 -15.89 -8.41
N GLY A 106 -0.20 -14.87 -9.26
CA GLY A 106 -1.39 -14.27 -9.86
C GLY A 106 -2.21 -13.39 -8.91
N ALA A 107 -1.69 -13.08 -7.73
CA ALA A 107 -2.28 -12.07 -6.86
C ALA A 107 -2.06 -10.66 -7.40
N ILE A 108 -2.89 -9.74 -6.93
CA ILE A 108 -2.83 -8.29 -7.20
C ILE A 108 -2.36 -7.59 -5.94
N LEU A 109 -1.41 -6.67 -6.09
CA LEU A 109 -0.96 -5.78 -5.02
C LEU A 109 -1.69 -4.44 -5.16
N TYR A 110 -2.54 -4.12 -4.21
CA TYR A 110 -3.12 -2.79 -4.03
C TYR A 110 -2.25 -2.02 -3.05
N THR A 111 -1.82 -0.84 -3.40
CA THR A 111 -0.98 0.00 -2.54
C THR A 111 -1.33 1.47 -2.74
N THR A 112 -1.38 2.24 -1.67
CA THR A 112 -1.73 3.66 -1.74
C THR A 112 -0.66 4.51 -2.43
N PHE A 113 0.54 3.94 -2.62
CA PHE A 113 1.64 4.55 -3.34
C PHE A 113 2.36 3.47 -4.16
N VAL A 114 2.80 3.79 -5.39
CA VAL A 114 3.50 2.81 -6.24
C VAL A 114 4.71 2.22 -5.49
N PRO A 115 4.94 0.89 -5.57
CA PRO A 115 6.07 0.27 -4.89
C PRO A 115 7.41 0.85 -5.33
N CYS A 116 8.32 1.06 -4.36
CA CYS A 116 9.70 1.38 -4.70
C CYS A 116 10.40 0.18 -5.36
N LEU A 117 11.58 0.40 -5.92
CA LEU A 117 12.33 -0.65 -6.63
C LEU A 117 12.49 -1.93 -5.82
N GLU A 118 12.82 -1.84 -4.52
CA GLU A 118 13.00 -3.02 -3.66
C GLU A 118 11.68 -3.79 -3.46
N CYS A 119 10.58 -3.08 -3.19
CA CYS A 119 9.26 -3.71 -3.05
C CYS A 119 8.79 -4.31 -4.38
N THR A 120 9.08 -3.65 -5.51
CA THR A 120 8.79 -4.16 -6.85
C THR A 120 9.52 -5.48 -7.10
N LYS A 121 10.82 -5.56 -6.83
CA LYS A 121 11.60 -6.81 -6.97
C LYS A 121 11.02 -7.93 -6.11
N MET A 122 10.70 -7.67 -4.85
CA MET A 122 10.07 -8.66 -3.97
C MET A 122 8.72 -9.14 -4.51
N ALA A 123 7.86 -8.23 -4.96
CA ALA A 123 6.56 -8.56 -5.51
C ALA A 123 6.65 -9.42 -6.79
N ILE A 124 7.58 -9.07 -7.68
CA ILE A 124 7.85 -9.86 -8.91
C ILE A 124 8.34 -11.26 -8.54
N THR A 125 9.24 -11.37 -7.58
CA THR A 125 9.84 -12.65 -7.14
C THR A 125 8.80 -13.63 -6.64
N ILE A 126 7.77 -13.15 -5.92
CA ILE A 126 6.68 -13.99 -5.39
C ILE A 126 5.52 -14.19 -6.38
N GLY A 127 5.65 -13.72 -7.63
CA GLY A 127 4.69 -13.99 -8.69
C GLY A 127 3.57 -12.94 -8.84
N ILE A 128 3.62 -11.81 -8.16
CA ILE A 128 2.67 -10.71 -8.40
C ILE A 128 2.98 -10.07 -9.76
N ARG A 129 1.93 -9.88 -10.57
CA ARG A 129 2.04 -9.32 -11.93
C ARG A 129 1.07 -8.18 -12.20
N LYS A 130 0.33 -7.72 -11.18
CA LYS A 130 -0.52 -6.54 -11.26
C LYS A 130 -0.39 -5.70 -10.00
N PHE A 131 -0.12 -4.40 -10.19
CA PHE A 131 -0.14 -3.39 -9.15
C PHE A 131 -1.28 -2.41 -9.42
N VAL A 132 -2.04 -2.10 -8.39
CA VAL A 132 -3.06 -1.06 -8.41
C VAL A 132 -2.68 -0.01 -7.38
N CYS A 133 -2.52 1.25 -7.79
CA CYS A 133 -2.02 2.33 -6.94
C CYS A 133 -2.82 3.62 -7.10
N LEU A 134 -2.63 4.56 -6.15
CA LEU A 134 -3.22 5.91 -6.21
C LEU A 134 -2.18 6.95 -6.63
N ASP A 135 -0.96 6.82 -6.15
CA ASP A 135 0.15 7.74 -6.39
C ASP A 135 1.36 7.02 -6.93
N SER A 136 2.19 7.75 -7.67
CA SER A 136 3.45 7.24 -8.20
C SER A 136 4.62 8.19 -7.90
N TYR A 137 5.83 7.65 -7.95
CA TYR A 137 7.04 8.46 -8.00
C TYR A 137 7.26 8.97 -9.42
N PRO A 138 7.84 10.18 -9.58
CA PRO A 138 8.24 10.67 -10.90
C PRO A 138 9.25 9.74 -11.60
N GLU A 139 10.06 9.03 -10.82
CA GLU A 139 11.15 8.15 -11.26
C GLU A 139 10.79 6.66 -11.10
N THR A 140 9.52 6.29 -11.26
CA THR A 140 9.14 4.88 -11.25
C THR A 140 9.79 4.15 -12.42
N ASP A 141 10.51 3.05 -12.14
CA ASP A 141 11.17 2.22 -13.16
C ASP A 141 10.13 1.38 -13.90
N PHE A 142 9.48 2.00 -14.88
CA PHE A 142 8.49 1.33 -15.72
C PHE A 142 9.09 0.31 -16.67
N ASP A 143 10.38 0.39 -17.00
CA ASP A 143 11.04 -0.56 -17.89
C ASP A 143 11.18 -1.92 -17.19
N LEU A 144 11.59 -1.94 -15.93
CA LEU A 144 11.62 -3.16 -15.12
C LEU A 144 10.23 -3.81 -15.03
N LEU A 145 9.20 -3.01 -14.78
CA LEU A 145 7.82 -3.50 -14.67
C LEU A 145 7.35 -4.12 -15.98
N LYS A 146 7.63 -3.46 -17.10
CA LYS A 146 7.28 -3.93 -18.44
C LYS A 146 8.03 -5.21 -18.80
N GLU A 147 9.33 -5.28 -18.54
CA GLU A 147 10.14 -6.48 -18.78
C GLU A 147 9.63 -7.68 -17.97
N ALA A 148 9.24 -7.44 -16.72
CA ALA A 148 8.67 -8.47 -15.84
C ALA A 148 7.20 -8.80 -16.16
N GLY A 149 6.57 -8.15 -17.13
CA GLY A 149 5.17 -8.36 -17.48
C GLY A 149 4.20 -7.90 -16.37
N VAL A 150 4.57 -6.86 -15.61
CA VAL A 150 3.71 -6.32 -14.54
C VAL A 150 2.80 -5.24 -15.10
N GLU A 151 1.50 -5.42 -14.96
CA GLU A 151 0.49 -4.41 -15.22
C GLU A 151 0.44 -3.41 -14.06
N VAL A 152 0.47 -2.11 -14.36
CA VAL A 152 0.27 -1.05 -13.37
C VAL A 152 -1.00 -0.28 -13.70
N VAL A 153 -1.93 -0.23 -12.76
CA VAL A 153 -3.18 0.52 -12.86
C VAL A 153 -3.16 1.64 -11.81
N GLN A 154 -3.31 2.86 -12.25
CA GLN A 154 -3.48 4.00 -11.35
C GLN A 154 -4.95 4.36 -11.25
N LEU A 155 -5.49 4.37 -10.02
CA LEU A 155 -6.88 4.75 -9.76
C LEU A 155 -6.99 6.25 -9.51
N ASP A 156 -8.17 6.77 -9.81
CA ASP A 156 -8.55 8.14 -9.50
C ASP A 156 -8.79 8.31 -7.99
N LYS A 157 -8.06 9.23 -7.36
CA LYS A 157 -8.20 9.55 -5.93
C LYS A 157 -9.57 10.11 -5.58
N ASP A 158 -10.19 10.86 -6.48
CA ASP A 158 -11.49 11.48 -6.21
C ASP A 158 -12.58 10.40 -6.11
N VAL A 159 -12.47 9.35 -6.91
CA VAL A 159 -13.37 8.19 -6.83
C VAL A 159 -13.20 7.47 -5.49
N ILE A 160 -11.95 7.25 -5.05
CA ILE A 160 -11.67 6.60 -3.76
C ILE A 160 -12.13 7.48 -2.59
N SER A 161 -11.88 8.78 -2.65
CA SER A 161 -12.35 9.74 -1.63
C SER A 161 -13.87 9.75 -1.50
N LYS A 162 -14.60 9.68 -2.61
CA LYS A 162 -16.06 9.58 -2.62
C LYS A 162 -16.54 8.33 -1.90
N TRP A 163 -15.97 7.17 -2.20
CA TRP A 163 -16.33 5.92 -1.53
C TRP A 163 -15.94 5.91 -0.05
N ALA A 164 -14.81 6.51 0.32
CA ALA A 164 -14.41 6.67 1.72
C ALA A 164 -15.43 7.50 2.53
N GLN A 165 -15.99 8.56 1.93
CA GLN A 165 -17.07 9.33 2.53
C GLN A 165 -18.36 8.52 2.74
N GLU A 166 -18.68 7.65 1.79
CA GLU A 166 -19.86 6.76 1.93
C GLU A 166 -19.72 5.75 3.09
N LEU A 167 -18.48 5.35 3.48
CA LEU A 167 -18.26 4.44 4.61
C LEU A 167 -18.72 5.02 5.95
N VAL A 168 -18.68 6.35 6.12
CA VAL A 168 -19.03 7.03 7.37
C VAL A 168 -20.39 7.73 7.29
N ARG A 169 -21.05 7.62 6.15
CA ARG A 169 -22.36 8.23 5.94
C ARG A 169 -23.38 7.57 6.85
N LYS A 170 -24.03 8.35 7.68
CA LYS A 170 -25.18 7.88 8.47
C LYS A 170 -26.31 7.49 7.53
N TYR A 171 -26.91 6.34 7.76
CA TYR A 171 -28.13 5.92 7.10
C TYR A 171 -29.34 6.61 7.78
N ASP A 172 -29.49 7.90 7.52
CA ASP A 172 -30.49 8.71 8.18
C ASP A 172 -31.94 8.45 7.70
N ASN A 173 -32.16 7.47 6.82
CA ASN A 173 -33.47 7.15 6.25
C ASN A 173 -33.59 5.65 5.91
N LEU A 174 -33.56 4.79 6.88
CA LEU A 174 -34.13 3.45 6.76
C LEU A 174 -35.53 3.44 7.37
#